data_2c29a2825ca1aa4779647671369d1b50
#
_entry.id   2c29a2825ca1aa4779647671369d1b50
#
_cell.length_a   1.000
_cell.length_b   1.000
_cell.length_c   1.000
_cell.angle_alpha   90.00
_cell.angle_beta   90.00
_cell.angle_gamma   90.00
#
_symmetry.space_group_name_H-M   'P 1'
#
loop_
_entity.id
_entity.type
_entity.pdbx_description
1 polymer ?
#
loop_
_entity_poly.entity_id
_entity_poly.type
_entity_poly.pdbx_seq_one_letter_code
_entity_poly.pdbx_strand_id
1 'polypeptide(L)'
;MTDRVTTWSLRGVLPVVLWGLASVVYGQMGVYMDTEEFLTAAFADSEPRVEVIWIDNERREVLEEILDHSVNALRVSYWVSGDKSAWILDEIGKDRPITIGVVVQGDAIEMIRVLVFREIRGWEVRYPFFTDQFLGARLIGSEQQGVGLDRQIDGITGATLSVNALRGVTEVVLFLLQEARGSGE
;
A
#
# COMPACT_ATOMS: atom_id res chain seq x y z
N MET A 1 53.85 72.49 -7.56
CA MET A 1 52.40 72.63 -7.50
C MET A 1 51.85 71.32 -7.97
N THR A 2 51.59 70.44 -7.04
CA THR A 2 51.26 69.04 -7.29
C THR A 2 49.96 68.71 -6.59
N ASP A 3 48.92 68.61 -7.39
CA ASP A 3 47.59 68.27 -6.93
C ASP A 3 47.50 66.73 -6.70
N ARG A 4 47.21 66.36 -5.47
CA ARG A 4 46.90 64.98 -5.10
C ARG A 4 45.44 64.71 -5.32
N VAL A 5 45.13 63.85 -6.27
CA VAL A 5 43.81 63.28 -6.47
C VAL A 5 43.63 62.10 -5.52
N THR A 6 42.70 62.27 -4.58
CA THR A 6 42.34 61.22 -3.60
C THR A 6 41.28 60.28 -4.25
N THR A 7 41.69 59.06 -4.55
CA THR A 7 40.75 58.00 -5.03
C THR A 7 40.03 57.37 -3.86
N TRP A 8 38.69 57.56 -3.83
CA TRP A 8 37.80 56.86 -2.90
C TRP A 8 37.47 55.48 -3.48
N SER A 9 37.97 54.42 -2.81
CA SER A 9 37.58 53.05 -3.13
C SER A 9 36.23 52.72 -2.49
N LEU A 10 35.20 52.68 -3.28
CA LEU A 10 33.91 52.11 -2.88
C LEU A 10 34.06 50.59 -2.73
N ARG A 11 34.14 50.14 -1.49
CA ARG A 11 33.94 48.74 -1.16
C ARG A 11 32.48 48.42 -1.28
N GLY A 12 32.08 47.80 -2.39
CA GLY A 12 30.73 47.27 -2.61
C GLY A 12 30.48 46.10 -1.66
N VAL A 13 29.58 46.33 -0.72
CA VAL A 13 28.99 45.26 0.07
C VAL A 13 27.95 44.56 -0.81
N LEU A 14 28.25 43.38 -1.31
CA LEU A 14 27.27 42.53 -1.99
C LEU A 14 26.29 42.01 -0.95
N PRO A 15 24.97 42.23 -1.11
CA PRO A 15 23.99 41.59 -0.26
C PRO A 15 23.96 40.11 -0.60
N VAL A 16 24.36 39.25 0.34
CA VAL A 16 24.11 37.80 0.29
C VAL A 16 22.62 37.61 0.46
N VAL A 17 21.90 37.45 -0.64
CA VAL A 17 20.51 36.99 -0.63
C VAL A 17 20.53 35.49 -0.27
N LEU A 18 20.32 35.19 1.00
CA LEU A 18 19.98 33.83 1.44
C LEU A 18 18.63 33.44 0.84
N TRP A 19 18.65 32.76 -0.27
CA TRP A 19 17.47 32.00 -0.75
C TRP A 19 17.29 30.83 0.20
N GLY A 20 16.42 31.02 1.19
CA GLY A 20 15.92 29.93 1.99
C GLY A 20 15.18 28.97 1.05
N LEU A 21 15.79 27.82 0.76
CA LEU A 21 15.11 26.67 0.17
C LEU A 21 14.06 26.20 1.17
N ALA A 22 12.86 26.77 1.08
CA ALA A 22 11.69 26.16 1.66
C ALA A 22 11.49 24.84 0.91
N SER A 23 12.05 23.76 1.44
CA SER A 23 11.70 22.41 1.05
C SER A 23 10.24 22.22 1.41
N VAL A 24 9.34 22.47 0.44
CA VAL A 24 7.96 22.06 0.55
C VAL A 24 8.00 20.54 0.62
N VAL A 25 7.85 20.01 1.83
CA VAL A 25 7.59 18.59 2.04
C VAL A 25 6.21 18.34 1.47
N TYR A 26 6.15 18.09 0.16
CA TYR A 26 4.97 17.49 -0.45
C TYR A 26 4.76 16.17 0.30
N GLY A 27 3.60 16.04 0.91
CA GLY A 27 3.21 14.82 1.60
C GLY A 27 3.55 13.63 0.74
N GLN A 28 3.95 12.55 1.35
CA GLN A 28 4.58 11.37 0.76
C GLN A 28 3.64 10.62 -0.21
N MET A 29 2.99 11.38 -1.10
CA MET A 29 2.21 10.83 -2.22
C MET A 29 3.17 10.37 -3.31
N GLY A 30 2.98 9.14 -3.82
CA GLY A 30 3.85 8.66 -4.88
C GLY A 30 3.69 7.19 -5.21
N VAL A 31 4.38 6.80 -6.25
CA VAL A 31 4.64 5.40 -6.60
C VAL A 31 5.90 4.98 -5.86
N TYR A 32 5.80 3.96 -5.02
CA TYR A 32 6.92 3.46 -4.21
C TYR A 32 7.49 2.16 -4.75
N MET A 33 6.65 1.41 -5.47
CA MET A 33 7.02 0.16 -6.12
C MET A 33 6.09 -0.03 -7.32
N ASP A 34 6.59 -0.38 -8.47
CA ASP A 34 5.75 -0.72 -9.60
C ASP A 34 5.33 -2.20 -9.57
N THR A 35 4.41 -2.57 -10.46
CA THR A 35 3.86 -3.92 -10.52
C THR A 35 4.94 -4.96 -10.85
N GLU A 36 5.86 -4.65 -11.75
CA GLU A 36 6.93 -5.58 -12.18
C GLU A 36 7.91 -5.82 -11.03
N GLU A 37 8.33 -4.76 -10.35
CA GLU A 37 9.19 -4.84 -9.17
C GLU A 37 8.52 -5.66 -8.06
N PHE A 38 7.22 -5.43 -7.79
CA PHE A 38 6.47 -6.20 -6.81
C PHE A 38 6.37 -7.67 -7.16
N LEU A 39 6.05 -8.01 -8.42
CA LEU A 39 5.96 -9.41 -8.86
C LEU A 39 7.32 -10.10 -8.85
N THR A 40 8.39 -9.39 -9.21
CA THR A 40 9.77 -9.90 -9.10
C THR A 40 10.11 -10.19 -7.64
N ALA A 41 9.76 -9.30 -6.71
CA ALA A 41 9.98 -9.53 -5.28
C ALA A 41 9.13 -10.69 -4.73
N ALA A 42 7.91 -10.90 -5.27
CA ALA A 42 7.02 -11.98 -4.86
C ALA A 42 7.49 -13.36 -5.34
N PHE A 43 7.90 -13.47 -6.60
CA PHE A 43 8.11 -14.76 -7.25
C PHE A 43 9.58 -15.09 -7.55
N ALA A 44 10.48 -14.12 -7.38
CA ALA A 44 11.91 -14.28 -7.71
C ALA A 44 12.11 -14.91 -9.11
N ASP A 45 12.61 -16.14 -9.17
CA ASP A 45 12.91 -16.86 -10.41
C ASP A 45 11.73 -17.69 -10.96
N SER A 46 10.56 -17.61 -10.31
CA SER A 46 9.37 -18.37 -10.75
C SER A 46 8.57 -17.57 -11.77
N GLU A 47 8.01 -18.22 -12.77
CA GLU A 47 7.07 -17.64 -13.72
C GLU A 47 5.63 -17.85 -13.22
N PRO A 48 4.96 -16.82 -12.67
CA PRO A 48 3.58 -16.96 -12.22
C PRO A 48 2.61 -16.93 -13.38
N ARG A 49 1.51 -17.69 -13.29
CA ARG A 49 0.37 -17.55 -14.20
C ARG A 49 -0.65 -16.59 -13.60
N VAL A 50 -1.39 -15.91 -14.47
CA VAL A 50 -2.51 -15.06 -14.07
C VAL A 50 -3.76 -15.91 -13.96
N GLU A 51 -4.44 -15.79 -12.83
CA GLU A 51 -5.76 -16.36 -12.59
C GLU A 51 -6.79 -15.27 -12.29
N VAL A 52 -8.06 -15.65 -12.36
CA VAL A 52 -9.19 -14.73 -12.15
C VAL A 52 -10.21 -15.40 -11.25
N ILE A 53 -10.63 -14.70 -10.22
CA ILE A 53 -11.78 -15.08 -9.41
C ILE A 53 -12.95 -14.12 -9.71
N TRP A 54 -14.13 -14.69 -9.97
CA TRP A 54 -15.36 -13.93 -10.19
C TRP A 54 -16.03 -13.62 -8.86
N ILE A 55 -16.54 -12.39 -8.75
CA ILE A 55 -17.23 -11.91 -7.57
C ILE A 55 -18.73 -12.07 -7.82
N ASP A 56 -19.26 -13.19 -7.36
CA ASP A 56 -20.72 -13.43 -7.29
C ASP A 56 -21.36 -12.69 -6.11
N ASN A 57 -22.63 -12.92 -5.87
CA ASN A 57 -23.36 -12.21 -4.81
C ASN A 57 -22.89 -12.62 -3.40
N GLU A 58 -22.60 -13.89 -3.17
CA GLU A 58 -22.16 -14.42 -1.87
C GLU A 58 -20.80 -13.82 -1.49
N ARG A 59 -19.84 -13.90 -2.40
CA ARG A 59 -18.52 -13.28 -2.19
C ARG A 59 -18.63 -11.77 -1.99
N ARG A 60 -19.50 -11.11 -2.77
CA ARG A 60 -19.72 -9.66 -2.66
C ARG A 60 -20.20 -9.26 -1.29
N GLU A 61 -21.14 -9.96 -0.69
CA GLU A 61 -21.65 -9.68 0.64
C GLU A 61 -20.52 -9.73 1.69
N VAL A 62 -19.66 -10.74 1.63
CA VAL A 62 -18.52 -10.86 2.53
C VAL A 62 -17.48 -9.74 2.29
N LEU A 63 -17.20 -9.40 1.02
CA LEU A 63 -16.28 -8.31 0.71
C LEU A 63 -16.79 -6.95 1.23
N GLU A 64 -18.10 -6.69 1.09
CA GLU A 64 -18.73 -5.45 1.58
C GLU A 64 -18.76 -5.39 3.11
N GLU A 65 -18.90 -6.53 3.80
CA GLU A 65 -18.76 -6.60 5.25
C GLU A 65 -17.31 -6.30 5.71
N ILE A 66 -16.32 -6.88 5.04
CA ILE A 66 -14.89 -6.65 5.35
C ILE A 66 -14.49 -5.18 5.14
N LEU A 67 -14.92 -4.59 4.02
CA LEU A 67 -14.49 -3.27 3.58
C LEU A 67 -15.37 -2.13 4.11
N ASP A 68 -16.55 -2.44 4.66
CA ASP A 68 -17.55 -1.48 5.15
C ASP A 68 -18.03 -0.50 4.05
N HIS A 69 -18.04 -0.96 2.78
CA HIS A 69 -18.60 -0.21 1.65
C HIS A 69 -18.94 -1.13 0.46
N SER A 70 -19.72 -0.60 -0.49
CA SER A 70 -20.14 -1.36 -1.67
C SER A 70 -18.98 -1.71 -2.60
N VAL A 71 -18.96 -2.97 -3.07
CA VAL A 71 -17.98 -3.53 -3.97
C VAL A 71 -18.56 -3.69 -5.38
N ASN A 72 -18.06 -2.91 -6.34
CA ASN A 72 -18.51 -2.93 -7.72
C ASN A 72 -17.67 -3.82 -8.64
N ALA A 73 -16.60 -4.44 -8.13
CA ALA A 73 -15.75 -5.33 -8.90
C ALA A 73 -16.57 -6.56 -9.36
N LEU A 74 -16.40 -6.95 -10.63
CA LEU A 74 -16.99 -8.18 -11.17
C LEU A 74 -16.02 -9.36 -11.06
N ARG A 75 -14.73 -9.08 -11.01
CA ARG A 75 -13.68 -10.06 -10.93
C ARG A 75 -12.41 -9.45 -10.34
N VAL A 76 -11.56 -10.28 -9.78
CA VAL A 76 -10.21 -9.95 -9.32
C VAL A 76 -9.22 -10.85 -10.05
N SER A 77 -8.16 -10.26 -10.59
CA SER A 77 -7.04 -11.00 -11.19
C SER A 77 -5.91 -11.10 -10.18
N TYR A 78 -5.23 -12.24 -10.13
CA TYR A 78 -4.08 -12.47 -9.27
C TYR A 78 -3.06 -13.37 -9.95
N TRP A 79 -1.85 -13.39 -9.43
CA TRP A 79 -0.76 -14.20 -9.95
C TRP A 79 -0.51 -15.38 -9.01
N VAL A 80 -0.22 -16.55 -9.58
CA VAL A 80 0.01 -17.75 -8.78
C VAL A 80 1.14 -18.60 -9.35
N SER A 81 1.99 -19.13 -8.45
CA SER A 81 3.02 -20.12 -8.74
C SER A 81 3.16 -21.08 -7.56
N GLY A 82 2.80 -22.36 -7.76
CA GLY A 82 2.70 -23.33 -6.67
C GLY A 82 1.71 -22.90 -5.60
N ASP A 83 2.14 -22.86 -4.35
CA ASP A 83 1.33 -22.42 -3.21
C ASP A 83 1.40 -20.91 -2.95
N LYS A 84 2.17 -20.17 -3.76
CA LYS A 84 2.32 -18.75 -3.61
C LYS A 84 1.39 -18.00 -4.54
N SER A 85 0.75 -16.95 -4.02
CA SER A 85 -0.06 -16.03 -4.81
C SER A 85 0.26 -14.58 -4.49
N ALA A 86 0.14 -13.71 -5.49
CA ALA A 86 0.33 -12.26 -5.37
C ALA A 86 -0.91 -11.53 -5.89
N TRP A 87 -1.32 -10.52 -5.17
CA TRP A 87 -2.54 -9.76 -5.38
C TRP A 87 -2.21 -8.27 -5.37
N ILE A 88 -2.83 -7.50 -6.25
CA ILE A 88 -2.72 -6.04 -6.25
C ILE A 88 -4.14 -5.50 -6.27
N LEU A 89 -4.50 -4.79 -5.21
CA LEU A 89 -5.83 -4.21 -5.03
C LEU A 89 -5.71 -2.74 -4.66
N ASP A 90 -6.68 -1.96 -5.10
CA ASP A 90 -6.89 -0.58 -4.67
C ASP A 90 -7.95 -0.53 -3.58
N GLU A 91 -7.68 0.17 -2.49
CA GLU A 91 -8.65 0.42 -1.44
C GLU A 91 -8.63 1.88 -1.02
N ILE A 92 -9.81 2.43 -0.74
CA ILE A 92 -9.93 3.82 -0.34
C ILE A 92 -9.39 3.99 1.09
N GLY A 93 -8.40 4.87 1.21
CA GLY A 93 -7.95 5.33 2.51
C GLY A 93 -8.99 6.30 3.09
N LYS A 94 -8.71 7.60 3.03
CA LYS A 94 -9.69 8.62 3.41
C LYS A 94 -10.44 9.19 2.20
N ASP A 95 -9.69 9.68 1.22
CA ASP A 95 -10.24 10.41 0.07
C ASP A 95 -9.77 9.81 -1.27
N ARG A 96 -8.71 9.01 -1.27
CA ARG A 96 -8.05 8.49 -2.47
C ARG A 96 -7.64 7.02 -2.30
N PRO A 97 -7.53 6.27 -3.42
CA PRO A 97 -7.13 4.89 -3.36
C PRO A 97 -5.63 4.73 -3.01
N ILE A 98 -5.37 3.73 -2.19
CA ILE A 98 -4.06 3.18 -1.88
C ILE A 98 -3.93 1.88 -2.65
N THR A 99 -2.92 1.75 -3.50
CA THR A 99 -2.62 0.49 -4.20
C THR A 99 -1.76 -0.39 -3.31
N ILE A 100 -2.26 -1.56 -2.97
CA ILE A 100 -1.67 -2.48 -2.01
C ILE A 100 -1.35 -3.79 -2.71
N GLY A 101 -0.10 -4.23 -2.59
CA GLY A 101 0.36 -5.54 -3.01
C GLY A 101 0.42 -6.49 -1.82
N VAL A 102 -0.17 -7.67 -1.95
CA VAL A 102 -0.18 -8.72 -0.92
C VAL A 102 0.33 -10.02 -1.53
N VAL A 103 1.26 -10.67 -0.85
CA VAL A 103 1.75 -12.00 -1.20
C VAL A 103 1.35 -12.98 -0.11
N VAL A 104 0.77 -14.09 -0.52
CA VAL A 104 0.36 -15.18 0.37
C VAL A 104 1.16 -16.44 0.01
N GLN A 105 1.76 -17.06 1.02
CA GLN A 105 2.39 -18.37 0.91
C GLN A 105 1.55 -19.39 1.69
N GLY A 106 1.03 -20.40 0.99
CA GLY A 106 0.03 -21.25 1.61
C GLY A 106 -1.21 -20.47 2.03
N ASP A 107 -1.54 -20.46 3.30
CA ASP A 107 -2.66 -19.74 3.91
C ASP A 107 -2.25 -18.50 4.73
N ALA A 108 -0.97 -18.12 4.68
CA ALA A 108 -0.40 -17.06 5.50
C ALA A 108 0.20 -15.92 4.66
N ILE A 109 0.07 -14.72 5.15
CA ILE A 109 0.71 -13.53 4.54
C ILE A 109 2.22 -13.66 4.58
N GLU A 110 2.86 -13.61 3.42
CA GLU A 110 4.33 -13.57 3.29
C GLU A 110 4.85 -12.14 3.17
N MET A 111 4.11 -11.28 2.46
CA MET A 111 4.52 -9.91 2.24
C MET A 111 3.31 -9.01 2.02
N ILE A 112 3.38 -7.79 2.51
CA ILE A 112 2.47 -6.71 2.15
C ILE A 112 3.29 -5.46 1.81
N ARG A 113 2.90 -4.75 0.76
CA ARG A 113 3.54 -3.50 0.29
C ARG A 113 2.51 -2.49 -0.14
N VAL A 114 2.73 -1.23 0.20
CA VAL A 114 2.04 -0.11 -0.43
C VAL A 114 2.77 0.24 -1.71
N LEU A 115 2.16 -0.02 -2.86
CA LEU A 115 2.73 0.23 -4.18
C LEU A 115 2.55 1.69 -4.58
N VAL A 116 1.33 2.21 -4.43
CA VAL A 116 1.02 3.61 -4.73
C VAL A 116 0.22 4.20 -3.57
N PHE A 117 0.68 5.34 -3.08
CA PHE A 117 0.00 6.08 -2.03
C PHE A 117 -0.42 7.45 -2.56
N ARG A 118 -1.71 7.75 -2.52
CA ARG A 118 -2.28 8.98 -3.11
C ARG A 118 -2.89 9.90 -2.06
N GLU A 119 -2.87 9.49 -0.80
CA GLU A 119 -3.37 10.27 0.32
C GLU A 119 -2.36 11.31 0.81
N ILE A 120 -2.86 12.34 1.51
CA ILE A 120 -2.01 13.39 2.08
C ILE A 120 -1.40 12.96 3.42
N ARG A 121 -2.08 12.04 4.14
CA ARG A 121 -1.70 11.57 5.49
C ARG A 121 -1.82 10.05 5.57
N GLY A 122 -1.16 9.46 6.56
CA GLY A 122 -1.22 8.02 6.80
C GLY A 122 -0.23 7.21 5.97
N TRP A 123 0.75 7.88 5.34
CA TRP A 123 1.80 7.27 4.53
C TRP A 123 2.74 6.37 5.36
N GLU A 124 2.67 6.45 6.67
CA GLU A 124 3.43 5.63 7.60
C GLU A 124 3.10 4.13 7.47
N VAL A 125 1.89 3.78 6.98
CA VAL A 125 1.46 2.40 6.74
C VAL A 125 2.33 1.64 5.74
N ARG A 126 3.16 2.33 4.96
CA ARG A 126 4.08 1.71 3.99
C ARG A 126 5.37 1.15 4.60
N TYR A 127 5.70 1.56 5.81
CA TYR A 127 6.96 1.17 6.44
C TYR A 127 6.90 -0.21 7.10
N PRO A 128 8.05 -0.91 7.16
CA PRO A 128 8.14 -2.25 7.76
C PRO A 128 7.58 -2.33 9.18
N PHE A 129 7.80 -1.32 10.02
CA PHE A 129 7.27 -1.33 11.40
C PHE A 129 5.75 -1.55 11.45
N PHE A 130 5.03 -1.18 10.39
CA PHE A 130 3.59 -1.41 10.28
C PHE A 130 3.28 -2.65 9.44
N THR A 131 3.86 -2.77 8.22
CA THR A 131 3.56 -3.89 7.32
C THR A 131 3.99 -5.24 7.85
N ASP A 132 5.04 -5.30 8.68
CA ASP A 132 5.55 -6.55 9.24
C ASP A 132 4.59 -7.15 10.29
N GLN A 133 3.63 -6.39 10.81
CA GLN A 133 2.58 -6.92 11.68
C GLN A 133 1.70 -7.96 10.98
N PHE A 134 1.58 -7.87 9.65
CA PHE A 134 0.77 -8.78 8.84
C PHE A 134 1.50 -10.10 8.51
N LEU A 135 2.82 -10.17 8.69
CA LEU A 135 3.59 -11.37 8.32
C LEU A 135 3.13 -12.59 9.10
N GLY A 136 2.79 -13.65 8.38
CA GLY A 136 2.24 -14.87 8.94
C GLY A 136 0.78 -14.80 9.37
N ALA A 137 0.08 -13.67 9.15
CA ALA A 137 -1.35 -13.55 9.44
C ALA A 137 -2.16 -14.51 8.56
N ARG A 138 -3.22 -15.06 9.14
CA ARG A 138 -4.18 -15.96 8.49
C ARG A 138 -5.60 -15.47 8.70
N LEU A 139 -6.49 -15.92 7.83
CA LEU A 139 -7.91 -15.67 8.01
C LEU A 139 -8.48 -16.59 9.08
N ILE A 140 -9.31 -16.04 9.97
CA ILE A 140 -10.14 -16.77 10.90
C ILE A 140 -11.60 -16.34 10.75
N GLY A 141 -12.50 -17.24 11.20
CA GLY A 141 -13.94 -17.02 11.09
C GLY A 141 -14.56 -17.73 9.90
N SER A 142 -15.82 -17.43 9.66
CA SER A 142 -16.60 -17.95 8.54
C SER A 142 -17.60 -16.89 8.07
N GLU A 143 -18.22 -17.11 6.92
CA GLU A 143 -19.28 -16.22 6.40
C GLU A 143 -20.41 -15.95 7.43
N GLN A 144 -20.73 -16.93 8.31
CA GLN A 144 -21.78 -16.77 9.30
C GLN A 144 -21.32 -16.06 10.59
N GLN A 145 -20.03 -16.00 10.85
CA GLN A 145 -19.45 -15.46 12.09
C GLN A 145 -18.64 -14.17 11.85
N GLY A 146 -18.58 -13.74 10.60
CA GLY A 146 -17.65 -12.72 10.13
C GLY A 146 -16.22 -13.27 9.97
N VAL A 147 -15.45 -12.64 9.13
CA VAL A 147 -14.05 -12.99 8.86
C VAL A 147 -13.11 -11.93 9.41
N GLY A 148 -11.90 -12.33 9.78
CA GLY A 148 -10.88 -11.41 10.27
C GLY A 148 -9.50 -12.07 10.30
N LEU A 149 -8.50 -11.31 10.73
CA LEU A 149 -7.15 -11.85 10.91
C LEU A 149 -7.03 -12.56 12.26
N ASP A 150 -6.18 -13.60 12.32
CA ASP A 150 -5.82 -14.35 13.54
C ASP A 150 -5.02 -13.53 14.57
N ARG A 151 -4.83 -12.24 14.29
CA ARG A 151 -4.06 -11.32 15.12
C ARG A 151 -4.61 -9.91 15.09
N GLN A 152 -4.29 -9.14 16.11
CA GLN A 152 -4.56 -7.72 16.13
C GLN A 152 -3.45 -6.96 15.39
N ILE A 153 -3.85 -5.98 14.59
CA ILE A 153 -2.94 -5.04 13.93
C ILE A 153 -3.01 -3.72 14.68
N ASP A 154 -1.88 -3.27 15.19
CA ASP A 154 -1.80 -2.00 15.92
C ASP A 154 -1.99 -0.83 14.96
N GLY A 155 -2.80 0.13 15.42
CA GLY A 155 -3.07 1.33 14.64
C GLY A 155 -1.93 2.35 14.66
N ILE A 156 -2.02 3.32 13.76
CA ILE A 156 -1.14 4.48 13.72
C ILE A 156 -1.99 5.71 14.02
N THR A 157 -1.59 6.52 15.02
CA THR A 157 -2.31 7.74 15.39
C THR A 157 -2.40 8.69 14.18
N GLY A 158 -3.62 9.06 13.80
CA GLY A 158 -3.88 9.92 12.64
C GLY A 158 -3.89 9.23 11.29
N ALA A 159 -3.71 7.89 11.22
CA ALA A 159 -3.72 7.08 10.01
C ALA A 159 -4.77 5.96 10.01
N THR A 160 -5.80 6.05 10.84
CA THR A 160 -6.80 4.97 11.05
C THR A 160 -7.39 4.44 9.75
N LEU A 161 -7.75 5.32 8.82
CA LEU A 161 -8.37 4.91 7.56
C LEU A 161 -7.37 4.18 6.63
N SER A 162 -6.10 4.63 6.60
CA SER A 162 -5.05 3.90 5.86
C SER A 162 -4.76 2.53 6.49
N VAL A 163 -4.76 2.44 7.82
CA VAL A 163 -4.63 1.18 8.55
C VAL A 163 -5.77 0.22 8.21
N ASN A 164 -7.02 0.72 8.24
CA ASN A 164 -8.19 -0.07 7.89
C ASN A 164 -8.14 -0.54 6.42
N ALA A 165 -7.69 0.30 5.49
CA ALA A 165 -7.53 -0.08 4.08
C ALA A 165 -6.55 -1.26 3.91
N LEU A 166 -5.38 -1.23 4.55
CA LEU A 166 -4.43 -2.33 4.47
C LEU A 166 -4.98 -3.61 5.13
N ARG A 167 -5.64 -3.48 6.29
CA ARG A 167 -6.25 -4.62 6.96
C ARG A 167 -7.36 -5.22 6.09
N GLY A 168 -8.30 -4.41 5.60
CA GLY A 168 -9.40 -4.88 4.77
C GLY A 168 -8.93 -5.57 3.50
N VAL A 169 -7.95 -4.99 2.77
CA VAL A 169 -7.34 -5.65 1.59
C VAL A 169 -6.71 -7.00 1.96
N THR A 170 -6.04 -7.09 3.10
CA THR A 170 -5.41 -8.34 3.55
C THR A 170 -6.46 -9.41 3.83
N GLU A 171 -7.56 -9.05 4.52
CA GLU A 171 -8.70 -9.94 4.80
C GLU A 171 -9.39 -10.38 3.50
N VAL A 172 -9.64 -9.45 2.57
CA VAL A 172 -10.20 -9.73 1.23
C VAL A 172 -9.34 -10.72 0.45
N VAL A 173 -8.02 -10.51 0.41
CA VAL A 173 -7.09 -11.40 -0.31
C VAL A 173 -7.11 -12.81 0.27
N LEU A 174 -7.04 -12.94 1.58
CA LEU A 174 -7.08 -14.24 2.24
C LEU A 174 -8.42 -14.96 2.03
N PHE A 175 -9.54 -14.23 2.10
CA PHE A 175 -10.86 -14.77 1.80
C PHE A 175 -10.98 -15.23 0.35
N LEU A 176 -10.64 -14.39 -0.62
CA LEU A 176 -10.70 -14.75 -2.03
C LEU A 176 -9.78 -15.92 -2.39
N LEU A 177 -8.60 -16.02 -1.77
CA LEU A 177 -7.70 -17.15 -1.97
C LEU A 177 -8.30 -18.46 -1.43
N GLN A 178 -8.96 -18.41 -0.28
CA GLN A 178 -9.66 -19.56 0.30
C GLN A 178 -10.79 -20.03 -0.62
N GLU A 179 -11.60 -19.10 -1.12
CA GLU A 179 -12.66 -19.34 -2.08
C GLU A 179 -12.15 -19.94 -3.41
N ALA A 180 -11.04 -19.38 -3.95
CA ALA A 180 -10.42 -19.90 -5.17
C ALA A 180 -9.97 -21.36 -5.03
N ARG A 181 -9.48 -21.73 -3.86
CA ARG A 181 -9.04 -23.12 -3.57
C ARG A 181 -10.22 -24.06 -3.33
N GLY A 182 -11.26 -23.60 -2.64
CA GLY A 182 -12.46 -24.40 -2.39
C GLY A 182 -13.30 -24.66 -3.64
N SER A 183 -13.24 -23.77 -4.64
CA SER A 183 -13.95 -23.92 -5.92
C SER A 183 -13.23 -24.83 -6.93
N GLY A 184 -12.02 -25.29 -6.63
CA GLY A 184 -11.19 -26.14 -7.49
C GLY A 184 -11.27 -27.64 -7.19
N GLU A 185 -12.05 -28.06 -6.19
CA GLU A 185 -12.38 -29.46 -5.89
C GLU A 185 -13.77 -29.81 -6.48
#